data_c74e2f8b3aa7885e0bb5a82cd28dafff
#
_entry.id   c74e2f8b3aa7885e0bb5a82cd28dafff
#
_cell.length_a   1.000
_cell.length_b   1.000
_cell.length_c   1.000
_cell.angle_alpha   90.00
_cell.angle_beta   90.00
_cell.angle_gamma   90.00
#
_symmetry.space_group_name_H-M   'P 1'
#
loop_
_entity.id
_entity.type
_entity.pdbx_description
1 polymer ?
#
loop_
_entity_poly.entity_id
_entity_poly.type
_entity_poly.pdbx_seq_one_letter_code
_entity_poly.pdbx_strand_id
1 'polypeptide(L)'
;MYGAGGVAYVYFVYGMYYQFNVVSNVADVPHAILVRALEPVEGIEIMRERRHSHPDHNLTNGPGKLCIAMGIDRQLNGADLLGDRVWIEEYESVPSRQIAKGPRIGIDYAEAWIDKPWRFWIKDNSYVSRISRKGAKAQRKTQRKT
;
A
#
# COMPACT_ATOMS: atom_id res chain seq x y z
N MET A 1 -1.30 9.26 -13.10
CA MET A 1 -0.24 8.23 -13.23
C MET A 1 0.73 8.51 -14.39
N TYR A 2 0.30 9.17 -15.43
CA TYR A 2 1.14 9.52 -16.61
C TYR A 2 2.02 10.76 -16.43
N GLY A 3 1.85 11.51 -15.33
CA GLY A 3 2.71 12.65 -15.01
C GLY A 3 4.12 12.23 -14.58
N ALA A 4 4.98 13.21 -14.35
CA ALA A 4 6.33 12.98 -13.80
C ALA A 4 6.27 12.30 -12.44
N GLY A 5 7.29 11.51 -12.10
CA GLY A 5 7.43 10.88 -10.79
C GLY A 5 7.54 11.88 -9.64
N GLY A 6 7.36 11.41 -8.43
CA GLY A 6 7.46 12.22 -7.22
C GLY A 6 6.14 12.87 -6.76
N VAL A 7 5.00 12.44 -7.32
CA VAL A 7 3.67 12.89 -6.92
C VAL A 7 2.82 11.74 -6.40
N ALA A 8 1.85 12.08 -5.55
CA ALA A 8 0.84 11.13 -5.09
C ALA A 8 -0.19 10.83 -6.19
N TYR A 9 -0.57 9.58 -6.30
CA TYR A 9 -1.72 9.15 -7.09
C TYR A 9 -2.72 8.46 -6.17
N VAL A 10 -3.83 9.13 -5.91
CA VAL A 10 -4.86 8.65 -4.99
C VAL A 10 -6.14 8.41 -5.77
N TYR A 11 -6.66 7.20 -5.72
CA TYR A 11 -7.90 6.84 -6.38
C TYR A 11 -8.81 5.99 -5.47
N PHE A 12 -10.10 6.01 -5.80
CA PHE A 12 -11.14 5.33 -5.05
C PHE A 12 -11.44 3.96 -5.65
N VAL A 13 -11.47 2.91 -4.83
CA VAL A 13 -11.71 1.54 -5.29
C VAL A 13 -12.88 0.91 -4.56
N TYR A 14 -13.58 0.03 -5.24
CA TYR A 14 -14.71 -0.76 -4.73
C TYR A 14 -15.84 0.09 -4.12
N GLY A 15 -15.93 1.40 -4.47
CA GLY A 15 -16.89 2.31 -3.85
C GLY A 15 -16.72 2.54 -2.35
N MET A 16 -15.58 2.18 -1.76
CA MET A 16 -15.38 2.15 -0.31
C MET A 16 -14.06 2.76 0.18
N TYR A 17 -12.98 2.63 -0.57
CA TYR A 17 -11.63 2.93 -0.08
C TYR A 17 -10.83 3.75 -1.07
N TYR A 18 -9.98 4.63 -0.53
CA TYR A 18 -8.87 5.24 -1.27
C TYR A 18 -7.65 4.35 -1.24
N GLN A 19 -6.85 4.43 -2.29
CA GLN A 19 -5.53 3.81 -2.36
C GLN A 19 -4.49 4.87 -2.70
N PHE A 20 -3.40 4.87 -1.93
CA PHE A 20 -2.30 5.79 -2.07
C PHE A 20 -1.15 5.15 -2.83
N ASN A 21 -0.76 5.77 -3.93
CA ASN A 21 0.35 5.34 -4.75
C ASN A 21 1.38 6.46 -4.89
N VAL A 22 2.62 6.06 -5.06
CA VAL A 22 3.73 6.94 -5.44
C VAL A 22 3.95 6.78 -6.94
N VAL A 23 3.78 7.86 -7.70
CA VAL A 23 4.13 7.86 -9.11
C VAL A 23 5.63 7.84 -9.25
N SER A 24 6.14 6.89 -10.01
CA SER A 24 7.55 6.73 -10.31
C SER A 24 7.79 6.80 -11.81
N ASN A 25 9.04 7.02 -12.19
CA ASN A 25 9.46 7.14 -13.58
C ASN A 25 9.21 8.54 -14.20
N VAL A 26 9.57 8.69 -15.47
CA VAL A 26 9.41 9.94 -16.24
C VAL A 26 7.97 10.12 -16.71
N ALA A 27 7.63 11.32 -17.16
CA ALA A 27 6.32 11.62 -17.75
C ALA A 27 6.00 10.64 -18.90
N ASP A 28 4.70 10.36 -19.05
CA ASP A 28 4.13 9.44 -20.06
C ASP A 28 4.53 7.96 -19.92
N VAL A 29 5.30 7.58 -18.89
CA VAL A 29 5.56 6.20 -18.52
C VAL A 29 4.76 5.86 -17.25
N PRO A 30 3.65 5.13 -17.35
CA PRO A 30 2.68 4.96 -16.25
C PRO A 30 3.14 3.94 -15.21
N HIS A 31 4.10 4.31 -14.37
CA HIS A 31 4.53 3.50 -13.25
C HIS A 31 4.07 4.11 -11.93
N ALA A 32 3.51 3.28 -11.05
CA ALA A 32 3.13 3.69 -9.70
C ALA A 32 3.39 2.55 -8.71
N ILE A 33 3.76 2.92 -7.50
CA ILE A 33 4.00 2.01 -6.39
C ILE A 33 2.87 2.17 -5.39
N LEU A 34 2.06 1.13 -5.21
CA LEU A 34 1.02 1.11 -4.19
C LEU A 34 1.65 0.94 -2.80
N VAL A 35 1.38 1.89 -1.91
CA VAL A 35 1.73 1.76 -0.49
C VAL A 35 0.67 0.90 0.18
N ARG A 36 1.04 -0.31 0.60
CA ARG A 36 0.10 -1.28 1.15
C ARG A 36 -0.04 -1.24 2.65
N ALA A 37 1.02 -0.92 3.35
CA ALA A 37 1.04 -0.87 4.80
C ALA A 37 2.16 0.03 5.29
N LEU A 38 1.95 0.65 6.44
CA LEU A 38 2.91 1.51 7.10
C LEU A 38 2.96 1.17 8.60
N GLU A 39 4.11 1.33 9.21
CA GLU A 39 4.26 1.33 10.66
C GLU A 39 4.06 2.76 11.17
N PRO A 40 3.03 3.04 11.97
CA PRO A 40 2.80 4.39 12.49
C PRO A 40 3.84 4.72 13.56
N VAL A 41 4.44 5.90 13.48
CA VAL A 41 5.45 6.40 14.42
C VAL A 41 4.86 7.52 15.29
N GLU A 42 4.11 8.43 14.68
CA GLU A 42 3.48 9.57 15.33
C GLU A 42 2.00 9.67 14.97
N GLY A 43 1.22 10.38 15.79
CA GLY A 43 -0.20 10.61 15.55
C GLY A 43 -1.09 9.38 15.73
N ILE A 44 -0.68 8.39 16.50
CA ILE A 44 -1.38 7.12 16.69
C ILE A 44 -2.79 7.35 17.27
N GLU A 45 -2.95 8.30 18.18
CA GLU A 45 -4.27 8.62 18.77
C GLU A 45 -5.27 9.11 17.70
N ILE A 46 -4.84 9.98 16.80
CA ILE A 46 -5.66 10.45 15.68
C ILE A 46 -6.01 9.29 14.74
N MET A 47 -5.08 8.39 14.50
CA MET A 47 -5.32 7.20 13.69
C MET A 47 -6.34 6.25 14.35
N ARG A 48 -6.27 6.08 15.68
CA ARG A 48 -7.27 5.30 16.45
C ARG A 48 -8.66 5.89 16.31
N GLU A 49 -8.80 7.21 16.46
CA GLU A 49 -10.08 7.90 16.28
C GLU A 49 -10.65 7.65 14.87
N ARG A 50 -9.87 7.89 13.84
CA ARG A 50 -10.28 7.67 12.43
C ARG A 50 -10.61 6.23 12.11
N ARG A 51 -9.98 5.29 12.80
CA ARG A 51 -10.16 3.84 12.62
C ARG A 51 -11.10 3.22 13.65
N HIS A 52 -11.89 4.03 14.37
CA HIS A 52 -12.86 3.57 15.40
C HIS A 52 -12.24 2.60 16.41
N SER A 53 -11.11 2.99 17.01
CA SER A 53 -10.40 2.25 18.05
C SER A 53 -9.98 0.81 17.69
N HIS A 54 -9.67 0.55 16.43
CA HIS A 54 -9.01 -0.71 16.06
C HIS A 54 -7.65 -0.86 16.76
N PRO A 55 -7.21 -2.10 17.07
CA PRO A 55 -5.88 -2.34 17.62
C PRO A 55 -4.76 -1.74 16.75
N ASP A 56 -3.70 -1.25 17.38
CA ASP A 56 -2.63 -0.50 16.71
C ASP A 56 -2.04 -1.23 15.50
N HIS A 57 -1.75 -2.53 15.63
CA HIS A 57 -1.23 -3.34 14.53
C HIS A 57 -2.19 -3.48 13.33
N ASN A 58 -3.45 -3.07 13.50
CA ASN A 58 -4.49 -3.11 12.47
C ASN A 58 -4.88 -1.72 11.94
N LEU A 59 -4.23 -0.66 12.39
CA LEU A 59 -4.54 0.71 11.98
C LEU A 59 -4.18 0.96 10.51
N THR A 60 -2.99 0.52 10.10
CA THR A 60 -2.34 0.89 8.83
C THR A 60 -1.84 -0.31 8.03
N ASN A 61 -2.25 -1.53 8.37
CA ASN A 61 -1.76 -2.77 7.74
C ASN A 61 -2.55 -3.20 6.50
N GLY A 62 -3.02 -2.27 5.74
CA GLY A 62 -3.72 -2.48 4.47
C GLY A 62 -3.91 -1.17 3.71
N PRO A 63 -4.01 -1.20 2.37
CA PRO A 63 -4.00 0.02 1.56
C PRO A 63 -5.17 0.96 1.84
N GLY A 64 -6.38 0.44 2.02
CA GLY A 64 -7.54 1.24 2.44
C GLY A 64 -7.46 1.69 3.89
N LYS A 65 -6.96 0.84 4.77
CA LYS A 65 -6.81 1.14 6.20
C LYS A 65 -5.87 2.32 6.44
N LEU A 66 -4.71 2.31 5.79
CA LEU A 66 -3.73 3.39 5.95
C LEU A 66 -4.27 4.73 5.43
N CYS A 67 -5.04 4.73 4.37
CA CYS A 67 -5.67 5.96 3.87
C CYS A 67 -6.66 6.54 4.88
N ILE A 68 -7.49 5.71 5.50
CA ILE A 68 -8.42 6.14 6.56
C ILE A 68 -7.63 6.66 7.76
N ALA A 69 -6.65 5.90 8.25
CA ALA A 69 -5.85 6.25 9.42
C ALA A 69 -5.11 7.58 9.24
N MET A 70 -4.52 7.80 8.08
CA MET A 70 -3.75 9.01 7.77
C MET A 70 -4.62 10.17 7.24
N GLY A 71 -5.91 9.95 6.99
CA GLY A 71 -6.78 10.96 6.41
C GLY A 71 -6.45 11.27 4.95
N ILE A 72 -6.01 10.28 4.21
CA ILE A 72 -5.70 10.40 2.78
C ILE A 72 -6.97 10.18 1.96
N ASP A 73 -7.30 11.16 1.15
CA ASP A 73 -8.42 11.13 0.21
C ASP A 73 -8.03 11.71 -1.15
N ARG A 74 -9.01 11.90 -2.02
CA ARG A 74 -8.79 12.44 -3.38
C ARG A 74 -8.16 13.83 -3.42
N GLN A 75 -8.22 14.62 -2.34
CA GLN A 75 -7.62 15.95 -2.29
C GLN A 75 -6.09 15.91 -2.34
N LEU A 76 -5.50 14.77 -1.94
CA LEU A 76 -4.06 14.52 -2.05
C LEU A 76 -3.63 13.98 -3.42
N ASN A 77 -4.56 13.67 -4.31
CA ASN A 77 -4.20 13.24 -5.66
C ASN A 77 -3.44 14.35 -6.40
N GLY A 78 -2.26 14.02 -6.93
CA GLY A 78 -1.35 14.96 -7.57
C GLY A 78 -0.48 15.78 -6.63
N ALA A 79 -0.55 15.57 -5.31
CA ALA A 79 0.30 16.27 -4.35
C ALA A 79 1.78 15.95 -4.58
N ASP A 80 2.63 16.95 -4.48
CA ASP A 80 4.08 16.82 -4.52
C ASP A 80 4.57 16.09 -3.25
N LEU A 81 5.27 14.99 -3.42
CA LEU A 81 5.81 14.19 -2.32
C LEU A 81 7.12 14.76 -1.72
N LEU A 82 7.58 15.88 -2.21
CA LEU A 82 8.60 16.73 -1.61
C LEU A 82 8.01 18.02 -1.01
N GLY A 83 6.68 18.14 -1.00
CA GLY A 83 5.97 19.30 -0.51
C GLY A 83 5.66 19.26 0.99
N ASP A 84 4.62 19.98 1.40
CA ASP A 84 4.26 20.22 2.80
C ASP A 84 2.95 19.53 3.24
N ARG A 85 2.19 18.95 2.31
CA ARG A 85 0.91 18.29 2.60
C ARG A 85 1.08 16.81 2.92
N VAL A 86 1.87 16.13 2.12
CA VAL A 86 2.31 14.75 2.27
C VAL A 86 3.68 14.66 1.64
N TRP A 87 4.61 14.00 2.30
CA TRP A 87 5.97 13.87 1.78
C TRP A 87 6.57 12.52 2.13
N ILE A 88 7.61 12.17 1.38
CA ILE A 88 8.46 11.02 1.64
C ILE A 88 9.84 11.54 1.99
N GLU A 89 10.36 11.10 3.12
CA GLU A 89 11.69 11.42 3.58
C GLU A 89 12.50 10.16 3.85
N GLU A 90 13.81 10.30 3.84
CA GLU A 90 14.71 9.22 4.23
C GLU A 90 14.60 9.01 5.75
N TYR A 91 14.45 7.76 6.14
CA TYR A 91 14.38 7.36 7.54
C TYR A 91 15.48 6.34 7.84
N GLU A 92 15.15 5.13 8.19
CA GLU A 92 16.13 4.07 8.46
C GLU A 92 16.36 3.20 7.22
N SER A 93 17.63 2.83 6.99
CA SER A 93 17.95 1.87 5.95
C SER A 93 17.55 0.46 6.37
N VAL A 94 16.75 -0.20 5.55
CA VAL A 94 16.36 -1.59 5.75
C VAL A 94 17.33 -2.49 4.99
N PRO A 95 18.10 -3.36 5.69
CA PRO A 95 19.00 -4.29 5.02
C PRO A 95 18.26 -5.22 4.06
N SER A 96 18.82 -5.49 2.89
CA SER A 96 18.17 -6.32 1.86
C SER A 96 17.76 -7.70 2.36
N ARG A 97 18.50 -8.29 3.31
CA ARG A 97 18.16 -9.58 3.95
C ARG A 97 16.85 -9.55 4.74
N GLN A 98 16.41 -8.36 5.16
CA GLN A 98 15.14 -8.16 5.89
C GLN A 98 13.97 -7.87 4.94
N ILE A 99 14.21 -7.70 3.65
CA ILE A 99 13.18 -7.46 2.66
C ILE A 99 12.78 -8.79 2.03
N ALA A 100 11.50 -9.11 2.13
CA ALA A 100 10.89 -10.21 1.42
C ALA A 100 10.16 -9.71 0.18
N LYS A 101 10.00 -10.58 -0.82
CA LYS A 101 9.25 -10.29 -2.03
C LYS A 101 8.37 -11.48 -2.42
N GLY A 102 7.28 -11.21 -3.07
CA GLY A 102 6.35 -12.24 -3.54
C GLY A 102 5.25 -11.67 -4.43
N PRO A 103 4.28 -12.50 -4.82
CA PRO A 103 3.17 -12.08 -5.66
C PRO A 103 2.34 -10.97 -4.99
N ARG A 104 1.75 -10.12 -5.80
CA ARG A 104 0.81 -9.09 -5.36
C ARG A 104 -0.50 -9.72 -4.87
N ILE A 105 -1.22 -9.00 -4.03
CA ILE A 105 -2.51 -9.43 -3.47
C ILE A 105 -3.65 -8.77 -4.25
N GLY A 106 -4.71 -9.54 -4.57
CA GLY A 106 -5.94 -8.99 -5.14
C GLY A 106 -5.83 -8.57 -6.61
N ILE A 107 -5.00 -9.25 -7.39
CA ILE A 107 -4.79 -8.97 -8.81
C ILE A 107 -5.13 -10.18 -9.69
N ASP A 108 -6.11 -10.98 -9.28
CA ASP A 108 -6.49 -12.22 -9.99
C ASP A 108 -6.91 -11.98 -11.44
N TYR A 109 -7.29 -10.74 -11.77
CA TYR A 109 -7.59 -10.29 -13.14
C TYR A 109 -6.36 -10.02 -14.01
N ALA A 110 -5.17 -10.02 -13.44
CA ALA A 110 -3.95 -9.57 -14.13
C ALA A 110 -3.21 -10.70 -14.87
N GLU A 111 -3.84 -11.87 -15.05
CA GLU A 111 -3.36 -13.03 -15.84
C GLU A 111 -1.84 -13.26 -15.76
N ALA A 112 -1.09 -12.88 -16.81
CA ALA A 112 0.36 -13.08 -16.91
C ALA A 112 1.19 -12.38 -15.81
N TRP A 113 0.58 -11.48 -15.02
CA TRP A 113 1.25 -10.69 -14.00
C TRP A 113 0.98 -11.18 -12.58
N ILE A 114 0.14 -12.21 -12.41
CA ILE A 114 -0.28 -12.75 -11.09
C ILE A 114 0.92 -13.24 -10.29
N ASP A 115 1.81 -13.99 -10.91
CA ASP A 115 2.94 -14.65 -10.25
C ASP A 115 4.20 -13.76 -10.14
N LYS A 116 4.15 -12.55 -10.68
CA LYS A 116 5.31 -11.65 -10.61
C LYS A 116 5.57 -11.22 -9.16
N PRO A 117 6.82 -11.32 -8.66
CA PRO A 117 7.16 -11.00 -7.28
C PRO A 117 7.30 -9.48 -7.06
N TRP A 118 6.24 -8.74 -7.35
CA TRP A 118 6.21 -7.28 -7.32
C TRP A 118 5.58 -6.71 -6.04
N ARG A 119 5.42 -7.55 -5.02
CA ARG A 119 5.08 -7.14 -3.67
C ARG A 119 6.31 -7.29 -2.79
N PHE A 120 6.63 -6.22 -2.04
CA PHE A 120 7.77 -6.17 -1.12
C PHE A 120 7.28 -5.86 0.28
N TRP A 121 7.92 -6.44 1.28
CA TRP A 121 7.61 -6.16 2.69
C TRP A 121 8.82 -6.42 3.58
N ILE A 122 8.82 -5.79 4.76
CA ILE A 122 9.81 -6.05 5.81
C ILE A 122 9.41 -7.33 6.54
N LYS A 123 10.33 -8.30 6.63
CA LYS A 123 10.11 -9.57 7.33
C LYS A 123 9.79 -9.32 8.80
N ASP A 124 8.93 -10.16 9.38
CA ASP A 124 8.61 -10.20 10.80
C ASP A 124 8.06 -8.89 11.39
N ASN A 125 7.63 -7.95 10.55
CA ASN A 125 6.99 -6.72 10.98
C ASN A 125 5.47 -6.94 11.15
N SER A 126 4.93 -6.54 12.30
CA SER A 126 3.51 -6.73 12.66
C SER A 126 2.54 -5.91 11.83
N TYR A 127 3.01 -4.84 11.19
CA TYR A 127 2.20 -3.94 10.34
C TYR A 127 2.14 -4.37 8.87
N VAL A 128 2.76 -5.47 8.51
CA VAL A 128 2.69 -5.98 7.13
C VAL A 128 1.27 -6.38 6.77
N SER A 129 0.82 -5.93 5.60
CA SER A 129 -0.48 -6.29 5.04
C SER A 129 -0.61 -7.81 4.87
N ARG A 130 -1.61 -8.40 5.50
CA ARG A 130 -1.88 -9.85 5.43
C ARG A 130 -2.93 -10.16 4.38
N ILE A 131 -2.82 -11.31 3.74
CA ILE A 131 -3.87 -11.84 2.87
C ILE A 131 -5.07 -12.20 3.75
N SER A 132 -6.26 -11.70 3.42
CA SER A 132 -7.47 -12.11 4.13
C SER A 132 -7.70 -13.62 4.00
N ARG A 133 -8.34 -14.24 5.00
CA ARG A 133 -8.67 -15.69 4.94
C ARG A 133 -9.48 -16.08 3.69
N LYS A 134 -10.28 -15.17 3.14
CA LYS A 134 -11.00 -15.35 1.88
C LYS A 134 -10.07 -15.39 0.68
N GLY A 135 -9.10 -14.47 0.59
CA GLY A 135 -8.11 -14.44 -0.47
C GLY A 135 -7.12 -15.62 -0.41
N ALA A 136 -6.74 -16.07 0.79
CA ALA A 136 -5.88 -17.25 0.96
C ALA A 136 -6.56 -18.55 0.49
N LYS A 137 -7.88 -18.69 0.66
CA LYS A 137 -8.65 -19.83 0.10
C LYS A 137 -8.73 -19.81 -1.42
N ALA A 138 -8.84 -18.63 -2.04
CA ALA A 138 -8.85 -18.49 -3.49
C ALA A 138 -7.49 -18.88 -4.10
N GLN A 139 -6.38 -18.38 -3.56
CA GLN A 139 -5.04 -18.73 -4.02
C GLN A 139 -4.72 -20.22 -3.88
N ARG A 140 -5.12 -20.88 -2.77
CA ARG A 140 -4.96 -22.33 -2.60
C ARG A 140 -5.77 -23.16 -3.61
N LYS A 141 -6.92 -22.68 -4.07
CA LYS A 141 -7.71 -23.36 -5.10
C LYS A 141 -7.06 -23.28 -6.48
N THR A 142 -6.42 -22.16 -6.79
CA THR A 142 -5.71 -21.97 -8.07
C THR A 142 -4.47 -22.84 -8.16
N GLN A 143 -3.68 -22.94 -7.07
CA GLN A 143 -2.49 -23.80 -7.01
C GLN A 143 -2.78 -25.32 -7.05
N ARG A 144 -4.01 -25.75 -6.70
CA ARG A 144 -4.41 -27.17 -6.77
C ARG A 144 -4.97 -27.60 -8.13
N LYS A 145 -5.19 -26.65 -9.07
CA LYS A 145 -5.68 -26.94 -10.42
C LYS A 145 -4.57 -26.91 -11.49
N THR A 146 -3.38 -26.61 -11.10
CA THR A 146 -2.14 -26.78 -11.90
C THR A 146 -1.32 -27.93 -11.35
#